data_e3c9436cb56d22a81a87f1f3920b8474
#
_entry.id   e3c9436cb56d22a81a87f1f3920b8474
#
_cell.length_a   1.000
_cell.length_b   1.000
_cell.length_c   1.000
_cell.angle_alpha   90.00
_cell.angle_beta   90.00
_cell.angle_gamma   90.00
#
_symmetry.space_group_name_H-M   'P 1'
#
loop_
_entity.id
_entity.type
_entity.pdbx_description
1 polymer ?
#
loop_
_entity_poly.entity_id
_entity_poly.type
_entity_poly.pdbx_seq_one_letter_code
_entity_poly.pdbx_strand_id
1 'polypeptide(L)'
;MSYDINKIKARCIATCAKVGAEFKIPVSVNGRLTRTLGRVQYTRNSNGYVTSVSMEISKQLIDTQTDEVIESVIDHECAHYLVNETTHVAHGHDEVFRMMCARIGCTNDGRTTKEFDQTKVLTKYTVICENCGPIANYHRMSSTLQNLGSCHCKQCGGHKLKLIQNY
;
A
#
# COMPACT_ATOMS: atom_id res chain seq x y z
N MET A 1 -11.91 -5.33 14.95
CA MET A 1 -12.89 -5.17 13.85
C MET A 1 -12.10 -5.00 12.58
N SER A 2 -12.46 -5.69 11.48
CA SER A 2 -11.76 -5.51 10.20
C SER A 2 -12.06 -4.11 9.63
N TYR A 3 -11.04 -3.44 9.12
CA TYR A 3 -11.19 -2.17 8.40
C TYR A 3 -11.78 -2.46 7.02
N ASP A 4 -12.98 -2.01 6.73
CA ASP A 4 -13.72 -2.34 5.50
C ASP A 4 -13.80 -1.15 4.53
N ILE A 5 -14.35 -1.42 3.33
CA ILE A 5 -14.48 -0.39 2.27
C ILE A 5 -15.36 0.79 2.70
N ASN A 6 -16.33 0.59 3.58
CA ASN A 6 -17.20 1.67 4.04
C ASN A 6 -16.46 2.60 4.98
N LYS A 7 -15.62 2.06 5.87
CA LYS A 7 -14.72 2.86 6.71
C LYS A 7 -13.72 3.65 5.88
N ILE A 8 -13.14 3.04 4.81
CA ILE A 8 -12.24 3.76 3.89
C ILE A 8 -12.95 4.93 3.25
N LYS A 9 -14.14 4.73 2.68
CA LYS A 9 -14.95 5.80 2.06
C LYS A 9 -15.31 6.90 3.06
N ALA A 10 -15.75 6.51 4.26
CA ALA A 10 -16.09 7.47 5.31
C ALA A 10 -14.87 8.33 5.70
N ARG A 11 -13.68 7.71 5.81
CA ARG A 11 -12.43 8.44 6.09
C ARG A 11 -12.08 9.40 4.95
N CYS A 12 -12.17 8.98 3.67
CA CYS A 12 -11.92 9.84 2.53
C CYS A 12 -12.84 11.08 2.53
N ILE A 13 -14.14 10.87 2.76
CA ILE A 13 -15.13 11.96 2.84
C ILE A 13 -14.78 12.92 4.00
N ALA A 14 -14.52 12.38 5.18
CA ALA A 14 -14.19 13.19 6.36
C ALA A 14 -12.88 13.99 6.16
N THR A 15 -11.87 13.38 5.54
CA THR A 15 -10.58 14.04 5.27
C THR A 15 -10.73 15.16 4.25
N CYS A 16 -11.45 14.94 3.13
CA CYS A 16 -11.70 15.97 2.15
C CYS A 16 -12.56 17.13 2.69
N ALA A 17 -13.52 16.82 3.57
CA ALA A 17 -14.37 17.83 4.20
C ALA A 17 -13.58 18.84 5.07
N LYS A 18 -12.41 18.48 5.61
CA LYS A 18 -11.55 19.40 6.38
C LYS A 18 -11.12 20.65 5.59
N VAL A 19 -11.09 20.56 4.28
CA VAL A 19 -10.73 21.67 3.38
C VAL A 19 -11.92 22.14 2.51
N GLY A 20 -13.14 21.71 2.86
CA GLY A 20 -14.37 22.08 2.14
C GLY A 20 -14.53 21.40 0.79
N ALA A 21 -13.79 20.32 0.54
CA ALA A 21 -13.86 19.55 -0.71
C ALA A 21 -14.76 18.32 -0.57
N GLU A 22 -15.33 17.88 -1.68
CA GLU A 22 -16.10 16.66 -1.78
C GLU A 22 -15.23 15.52 -2.37
N PHE A 23 -15.34 14.32 -1.82
CA PHE A 23 -14.67 13.14 -2.37
C PHE A 23 -15.59 12.44 -3.38
N LYS A 24 -15.20 12.38 -4.67
CA LYS A 24 -16.10 11.97 -5.78
C LYS A 24 -15.68 10.71 -6.52
N ILE A 25 -14.47 10.21 -6.30
CA ILE A 25 -13.96 9.06 -7.06
C ILE A 25 -14.27 7.72 -6.38
N PRO A 26 -14.39 6.62 -7.14
CA PRO A 26 -14.54 5.30 -6.57
C PRO A 26 -13.30 4.87 -5.78
N VAL A 27 -13.53 4.15 -4.69
CA VAL A 27 -12.48 3.54 -3.87
C VAL A 27 -12.61 2.03 -3.93
N SER A 28 -11.48 1.34 -4.02
CA SER A 28 -11.42 -0.11 -3.99
C SER A 28 -10.25 -0.63 -3.17
N VAL A 29 -10.38 -1.88 -2.71
CA VAL A 29 -9.29 -2.62 -2.06
C VAL A 29 -8.62 -3.52 -3.09
N ASN A 30 -7.30 -3.39 -3.26
CA ASN A 30 -6.55 -4.08 -4.30
C ASN A 30 -5.51 -5.04 -3.69
N GLY A 31 -5.73 -6.35 -3.85
CA GLY A 31 -4.81 -7.41 -3.39
C GLY A 31 -3.52 -7.52 -4.20
N ARG A 32 -3.41 -6.81 -5.33
CA ARG A 32 -2.19 -6.80 -6.17
C ARG A 32 -1.23 -5.67 -5.81
N LEU A 33 -1.63 -4.72 -4.96
CA LEU A 33 -0.74 -3.68 -4.44
C LEU A 33 0.17 -4.27 -3.35
N THR A 34 1.37 -4.72 -3.76
CA THR A 34 2.35 -5.35 -2.87
C THR A 34 3.55 -4.48 -2.55
N ARG A 35 3.76 -3.39 -3.29
CA ARG A 35 4.88 -2.44 -3.11
C ARG A 35 4.43 -1.06 -2.66
N THR A 36 3.19 -0.71 -2.93
CA THR A 36 2.57 0.55 -2.52
C THR A 36 1.39 0.26 -1.61
N LEU A 37 1.17 1.11 -0.63
CA LEU A 37 0.11 0.95 0.37
C LEU A 37 -1.22 1.49 -0.12
N GLY A 38 -1.18 2.49 -1.00
CA GLY A 38 -2.31 3.09 -1.68
C GLY A 38 -1.87 3.75 -2.98
N ARG A 39 -2.82 4.20 -3.77
CA ARG A 39 -2.60 5.08 -4.93
C ARG A 39 -3.87 5.77 -5.37
N VAL A 40 -3.73 7.00 -5.85
CA VAL A 40 -4.74 7.69 -6.65
C VAL A 40 -4.39 7.52 -8.12
N GLN A 41 -5.29 6.95 -8.89
CA GLN A 41 -5.17 6.87 -10.34
C GLN A 41 -5.76 8.14 -10.97
N TYR A 42 -5.11 8.65 -11.99
CA TYR A 42 -5.56 9.82 -12.71
C TYR A 42 -5.37 9.65 -14.22
N THR A 43 -6.13 10.41 -15.00
CA THR A 43 -5.94 10.58 -16.43
C THR A 43 -5.34 11.95 -16.70
N ARG A 44 -4.67 12.09 -17.84
CA ARG A 44 -4.14 13.36 -18.33
C ARG A 44 -4.60 13.57 -19.75
N ASN A 45 -5.22 14.73 -20.01
CA ASN A 45 -5.64 15.08 -21.36
C ASN A 45 -4.47 15.64 -22.20
N SER A 46 -4.72 15.96 -23.48
CA SER A 46 -3.73 16.53 -24.41
C SER A 46 -3.10 17.85 -23.95
N ASN A 47 -3.81 18.61 -23.12
CA ASN A 47 -3.32 19.89 -22.56
C ASN A 47 -2.57 19.69 -21.23
N GLY A 48 -2.35 18.45 -20.81
CA GLY A 48 -1.66 18.15 -19.55
C GLY A 48 -2.56 18.20 -18.31
N TYR A 49 -3.84 18.50 -18.45
CA TYR A 49 -4.80 18.61 -17.35
C TYR A 49 -5.06 17.23 -16.71
N VAL A 50 -4.86 17.15 -15.42
CA VAL A 50 -5.00 15.93 -14.61
C VAL A 50 -6.40 15.87 -13.99
N THR A 51 -7.00 14.68 -14.04
CA THR A 51 -8.27 14.37 -13.37
C THR A 51 -8.16 13.03 -12.66
N SER A 52 -8.46 13.01 -11.37
CA SER A 52 -8.47 11.76 -10.59
C SER A 52 -9.64 10.87 -11.01
N VAL A 53 -9.39 9.56 -11.15
CA VAL A 53 -10.41 8.61 -11.64
C VAL A 53 -10.75 7.52 -10.63
N SER A 54 -9.81 7.11 -9.77
CA SER A 54 -10.07 6.14 -8.72
C SER A 54 -8.99 6.18 -7.64
N MET A 55 -9.32 5.64 -6.47
CA MET A 55 -8.37 5.40 -5.39
C MET A 55 -8.34 3.91 -5.06
N GLU A 56 -7.16 3.35 -4.89
CA GLU A 56 -6.97 1.98 -4.48
C GLU A 56 -6.16 1.91 -3.19
N ILE A 57 -6.60 1.09 -2.25
CA ILE A 57 -5.90 0.81 -0.98
C ILE A 57 -5.44 -0.65 -0.99
N SER A 58 -4.23 -0.89 -0.54
CA SER A 58 -3.67 -2.24 -0.48
C SER A 58 -4.44 -3.13 0.48
N LYS A 59 -4.83 -4.33 -0.01
CA LYS A 59 -5.42 -5.34 0.87
C LYS A 59 -4.46 -5.75 1.98
N GLN A 60 -3.17 -5.85 1.68
CA GLN A 60 -2.13 -6.17 2.66
C GLN A 60 -2.06 -5.15 3.79
N LEU A 61 -2.18 -3.85 3.49
CA LEU A 61 -2.26 -2.80 4.51
C LEU A 61 -3.43 -3.07 5.47
N ILE A 62 -4.62 -3.34 4.92
CA ILE A 62 -5.84 -3.56 5.70
C ILE A 62 -5.75 -4.82 6.56
N ASP A 63 -5.17 -5.90 6.03
CA ASP A 63 -5.11 -7.18 6.71
C ASP A 63 -4.04 -7.23 7.82
N THR A 64 -3.04 -6.34 7.79
CA THR A 64 -1.83 -6.50 8.64
C THR A 64 -1.54 -5.34 9.57
N GLN A 65 -2.09 -4.16 9.29
CA GLN A 65 -1.73 -2.95 10.05
C GLN A 65 -2.86 -2.48 10.98
N THR A 66 -2.54 -1.58 11.89
CA THR A 66 -3.53 -0.97 12.80
C THR A 66 -4.39 0.05 12.06
N ASP A 67 -5.56 0.37 12.63
CA ASP A 67 -6.48 1.35 12.06
C ASP A 67 -5.79 2.71 11.87
N GLU A 68 -4.92 3.15 12.79
CA GLU A 68 -4.18 4.42 12.71
C GLU A 68 -3.23 4.45 11.51
N VAL A 69 -2.52 3.35 11.24
CA VAL A 69 -1.63 3.23 10.07
C VAL A 69 -2.44 3.24 8.78
N ILE A 70 -3.56 2.51 8.74
CA ILE A 70 -4.47 2.49 7.59
C ILE A 70 -5.00 3.89 7.31
N GLU A 71 -5.46 4.60 8.33
CA GLU A 71 -5.98 5.96 8.22
C GLU A 71 -4.92 6.95 7.74
N SER A 72 -3.66 6.83 8.22
CA SER A 72 -2.57 7.69 7.77
C SER A 72 -2.28 7.53 6.27
N VAL A 73 -2.40 6.31 5.75
CA VAL A 73 -2.26 6.03 4.31
C VAL A 73 -3.45 6.59 3.52
N ILE A 74 -4.68 6.42 4.03
CA ILE A 74 -5.87 6.97 3.38
C ILE A 74 -5.77 8.51 3.30
N ASP A 75 -5.36 9.17 4.37
CA ASP A 75 -5.17 10.63 4.40
C ASP A 75 -4.09 11.07 3.41
N HIS A 76 -3.00 10.31 3.25
CA HIS A 76 -1.97 10.52 2.23
C HIS A 76 -2.54 10.46 0.81
N GLU A 77 -3.32 9.44 0.49
CA GLU A 77 -3.96 9.32 -0.81
C GLU A 77 -5.02 10.43 -1.03
N CYS A 78 -5.73 10.84 0.03
CA CYS A 78 -6.62 12.00 -0.04
C CYS A 78 -5.86 13.30 -0.35
N ALA A 79 -4.62 13.48 0.16
CA ALA A 79 -3.80 14.63 -0.19
C ALA A 79 -3.47 14.63 -1.71
N HIS A 80 -3.09 13.50 -2.29
CA HIS A 80 -2.90 13.38 -3.73
C HIS A 80 -4.17 13.70 -4.52
N TYR A 81 -5.31 13.15 -4.10
CA TYR A 81 -6.60 13.45 -4.72
C TYR A 81 -6.89 14.95 -4.69
N LEU A 82 -6.80 15.59 -3.53
CA LEU A 82 -7.08 17.01 -3.35
C LEU A 82 -6.15 17.91 -4.16
N VAL A 83 -4.85 17.56 -4.24
CA VAL A 83 -3.88 18.29 -5.05
C VAL A 83 -4.25 18.18 -6.54
N ASN A 84 -4.58 16.99 -7.03
CA ASN A 84 -5.01 16.80 -8.42
C ASN A 84 -6.27 17.61 -8.73
N GLU A 85 -7.27 17.63 -7.83
CA GLU A 85 -8.53 18.35 -8.04
C GLU A 85 -8.38 19.89 -7.96
N THR A 86 -7.38 20.37 -7.21
CA THR A 86 -7.19 21.83 -7.02
C THR A 86 -6.21 22.43 -8.01
N THR A 87 -5.19 21.69 -8.43
CA THR A 87 -4.14 22.20 -9.32
C THR A 87 -4.29 21.70 -10.76
N HIS A 88 -4.96 20.57 -10.95
CA HIS A 88 -5.06 19.85 -12.22
C HIS A 88 -3.68 19.46 -12.80
N VAL A 89 -2.69 19.33 -11.92
CA VAL A 89 -1.33 18.89 -12.23
C VAL A 89 -0.98 17.71 -11.36
N ALA A 90 -0.28 16.72 -11.91
CA ALA A 90 0.21 15.60 -11.12
C ALA A 90 1.45 16.06 -10.33
N HIS A 91 1.31 16.12 -9.02
CA HIS A 91 2.38 16.38 -8.08
C HIS A 91 2.87 15.07 -7.45
N GLY A 92 4.18 14.97 -7.23
CA GLY A 92 4.77 13.98 -6.34
C GLY A 92 4.63 14.43 -4.88
N HIS A 93 5.60 14.07 -4.05
CA HIS A 93 5.67 14.52 -2.64
C HIS A 93 6.43 15.86 -2.50
N ASP A 94 6.11 16.80 -3.37
CA ASP A 94 6.69 18.14 -3.40
C ASP A 94 6.07 19.09 -2.34
N GLU A 95 6.35 20.36 -2.43
CA GLU A 95 5.87 21.35 -1.46
C GLU A 95 4.34 21.51 -1.53
N VAL A 96 3.75 21.48 -2.72
CA VAL A 96 2.30 21.59 -2.91
C VAL A 96 1.59 20.43 -2.21
N PHE A 97 2.10 19.20 -2.38
CA PHE A 97 1.59 18.03 -1.68
C PHE A 97 1.73 18.16 -0.16
N ARG A 98 2.91 18.57 0.35
CA ARG A 98 3.13 18.74 1.79
C ARG A 98 2.25 19.82 2.42
N MET A 99 2.01 20.91 1.70
CA MET A 99 1.04 21.94 2.14
C MET A 99 -0.37 21.36 2.25
N MET A 100 -0.80 20.51 1.32
CA MET A 100 -2.09 19.85 1.41
C MET A 100 -2.14 18.88 2.59
N CYS A 101 -1.09 18.08 2.81
CA CYS A 101 -0.98 17.22 4.00
C CYS A 101 -1.15 18.03 5.30
N ALA A 102 -0.47 19.15 5.42
CA ALA A 102 -0.59 20.02 6.60
C ALA A 102 -2.03 20.54 6.79
N ARG A 103 -2.71 20.94 5.71
CA ARG A 103 -4.09 21.45 5.76
C ARG A 103 -5.11 20.41 6.21
N ILE A 104 -4.94 19.14 5.79
CA ILE A 104 -5.85 18.06 6.19
C ILE A 104 -5.42 17.33 7.48
N GLY A 105 -4.26 17.70 8.06
CA GLY A 105 -3.71 17.05 9.26
C GLY A 105 -3.15 15.65 8.96
N CYS A 106 -2.66 15.40 7.73
CA CYS A 106 -1.99 14.17 7.37
C CYS A 106 -0.54 14.20 7.87
N THR A 107 -0.16 13.20 8.68
CA THR A 107 1.20 13.06 9.22
C THR A 107 2.15 12.35 8.25
N ASN A 108 1.60 11.66 7.26
CA ASN A 108 2.34 10.93 6.24
C ASN A 108 2.59 11.83 5.02
N ASP A 109 3.66 12.60 5.05
CA ASP A 109 4.03 13.57 4.00
C ASP A 109 4.83 12.95 2.82
N GLY A 110 4.74 11.65 2.64
CA GLY A 110 5.45 10.91 1.58
C GLY A 110 6.83 10.41 1.99
N ARG A 111 7.26 10.67 3.22
CA ARG A 111 8.39 9.96 3.82
C ARG A 111 7.90 8.62 4.32
N THR A 112 8.75 7.61 4.23
CA THR A 112 8.42 6.23 4.64
C THR A 112 7.68 6.25 5.97
N THR A 113 6.49 5.68 6.01
CA THR A 113 5.74 5.53 7.25
C THR A 113 6.58 4.67 8.20
N LYS A 114 7.23 5.30 9.19
CA LYS A 114 7.98 4.60 10.25
C LYS A 114 7.09 3.65 11.06
N GLU A 115 5.79 3.80 10.90
CA GLU A 115 4.74 3.06 11.59
C GLU A 115 4.34 1.76 10.87
N PHE A 116 4.73 1.58 9.60
CA PHE A 116 4.40 0.36 8.85
C PHE A 116 5.22 -0.82 9.36
N ASP A 117 4.54 -1.76 10.00
CA ASP A 117 5.18 -2.96 10.52
C ASP A 117 5.48 -3.96 9.38
N GLN A 118 6.72 -3.92 8.90
CA GLN A 118 7.22 -4.80 7.84
C GLN A 118 7.18 -6.28 8.24
N THR A 119 7.18 -6.61 9.52
CA THR A 119 7.16 -8.00 10.01
C THR A 119 5.81 -8.67 9.80
N LYS A 120 4.74 -7.87 9.68
CA LYS A 120 3.38 -8.35 9.41
C LYS A 120 3.04 -8.46 7.92
N VAL A 121 3.99 -8.15 7.04
CA VAL A 121 3.76 -8.25 5.59
C VAL A 121 3.49 -9.69 5.18
N LEU A 122 2.26 -9.97 4.72
CA LEU A 122 1.89 -11.29 4.22
C LEU A 122 2.62 -11.58 2.91
N THR A 123 3.52 -12.54 2.94
CA THR A 123 4.18 -13.05 1.74
C THR A 123 3.43 -14.26 1.20
N LYS A 124 3.33 -14.35 -0.13
CA LYS A 124 2.57 -15.45 -0.75
C LYS A 124 3.24 -16.81 -0.53
N TYR A 125 4.56 -16.82 -0.44
CA TYR A 125 5.35 -18.03 -0.29
C TYR A 125 6.36 -17.88 0.83
N THR A 126 6.49 -18.92 1.65
CA THR A 126 7.54 -19.05 2.67
C THR A 126 8.35 -20.31 2.38
N VAL A 127 9.67 -20.20 2.37
CA VAL A 127 10.59 -21.35 2.30
C VAL A 127 10.97 -21.74 3.72
N ILE A 128 10.74 -22.99 4.05
CA ILE A 128 11.08 -23.59 5.34
C ILE A 128 12.18 -24.60 5.14
N CYS A 129 13.24 -24.50 5.95
CA CYS A 129 14.23 -25.54 6.13
C CYS A 129 13.78 -26.45 7.27
N GLU A 130 13.85 -27.78 7.11
CA GLU A 130 13.45 -28.72 8.17
C GLU A 130 14.26 -28.54 9.47
N ASN A 131 15.52 -28.08 9.36
CA ASN A 131 16.40 -27.89 10.52
C ASN A 131 16.31 -26.48 11.14
N CYS A 132 16.13 -25.43 10.30
CA CYS A 132 16.25 -24.02 10.73
C CYS A 132 14.89 -23.31 10.84
N GLY A 133 13.80 -23.94 10.39
CA GLY A 133 12.50 -23.28 10.30
C GLY A 133 12.41 -22.33 9.08
N PRO A 134 11.57 -21.27 9.17
CA PRO A 134 11.40 -20.31 8.07
C PRO A 134 12.70 -19.57 7.75
N ILE A 135 13.14 -19.61 6.49
CA ILE A 135 14.42 -19.03 6.05
C ILE A 135 14.29 -17.93 5.01
N ALA A 136 13.19 -17.89 4.27
CA ALA A 136 12.96 -16.85 3.25
C ALA A 136 11.48 -16.68 2.91
N ASN A 137 11.11 -15.46 2.52
CA ASN A 137 9.76 -15.10 2.15
C ASN A 137 9.72 -14.46 0.75
N TYR A 138 8.69 -14.79 -0.03
CA TYR A 138 8.55 -14.33 -1.41
C TYR A 138 7.10 -13.93 -1.73
N HIS A 139 6.96 -12.85 -2.50
CA HIS A 139 5.65 -12.38 -2.99
C HIS A 139 5.21 -13.04 -4.31
N ARG A 140 6.16 -13.59 -5.06
CA ARG A 140 5.91 -14.20 -6.37
C ARG A 140 6.64 -15.53 -6.51
N MET A 141 6.07 -16.43 -7.30
CA MET A 141 6.78 -17.62 -7.73
C MET A 141 7.97 -17.21 -8.60
N SER A 142 9.14 -17.74 -8.28
CA SER A 142 10.37 -17.56 -9.06
C SER A 142 10.90 -18.90 -9.55
N SER A 143 11.81 -18.90 -10.52
CA SER A 143 12.49 -20.12 -10.97
C SER A 143 13.21 -20.85 -9.82
N THR A 144 13.78 -20.11 -8.89
CA THR A 144 14.39 -20.69 -7.67
C THR A 144 13.38 -21.44 -6.81
N LEU A 145 12.17 -20.89 -6.63
CA LEU A 145 11.11 -21.55 -5.87
C LEU A 145 10.55 -22.78 -6.58
N GLN A 146 10.49 -22.74 -7.91
CA GLN A 146 10.08 -23.89 -8.72
C GLN A 146 11.09 -25.04 -8.66
N ASN A 147 12.38 -24.71 -8.52
CA ASN A 147 13.49 -25.67 -8.46
C ASN A 147 14.10 -25.77 -7.05
N LEU A 148 13.25 -25.69 -6.01
CA LEU A 148 13.70 -25.65 -4.62
C LEU A 148 14.50 -26.91 -4.21
N GLY A 149 14.25 -28.05 -4.85
CA GLY A 149 14.98 -29.30 -4.61
C GLY A 149 16.47 -29.25 -4.98
N SER A 150 16.88 -28.31 -5.85
CA SER A 150 18.31 -28.07 -6.17
C SER A 150 18.98 -27.05 -5.25
N CYS A 151 18.24 -26.44 -4.32
CA CYS A 151 18.74 -25.42 -3.42
C CYS A 151 19.18 -26.02 -2.08
N HIS A 152 19.97 -25.27 -1.33
CA HIS A 152 20.37 -25.60 0.02
C HIS A 152 20.12 -24.43 0.99
N CYS A 153 19.93 -24.73 2.24
CA CYS A 153 19.79 -23.74 3.30
C CYS A 153 21.13 -23.03 3.54
N LYS A 154 21.18 -21.72 3.41
CA LYS A 154 22.40 -20.93 3.65
C LYS A 154 22.85 -20.94 5.12
N GLN A 155 21.96 -21.29 6.06
CA GLN A 155 22.27 -21.32 7.50
C GLN A 155 22.91 -22.65 7.92
N CYS A 156 22.40 -23.80 7.41
CA CYS A 156 22.86 -25.12 7.86
C CYS A 156 23.38 -26.02 6.73
N GLY A 157 23.38 -25.56 5.47
CA GLY A 157 23.76 -26.38 4.31
C GLY A 157 22.78 -27.49 3.93
N GLY A 158 21.70 -27.69 4.69
CA GLY A 158 20.73 -28.76 4.45
C GLY A 158 19.93 -28.57 3.16
N HIS A 159 19.61 -29.68 2.48
CA HIS A 159 18.85 -29.67 1.21
C HIS A 159 17.34 -29.91 1.40
N LYS A 160 16.88 -30.15 2.63
CA LYS A 160 15.47 -30.39 2.91
C LYS A 160 14.72 -29.08 3.08
N LEU A 161 14.34 -28.47 1.95
CA LEU A 161 13.59 -27.25 1.88
C LEU A 161 12.16 -27.52 1.45
N LYS A 162 11.19 -26.85 2.07
CA LYS A 162 9.77 -26.92 1.74
C LYS A 162 9.23 -25.55 1.39
N LEU A 163 8.35 -25.49 0.38
CA LEU A 163 7.61 -24.29 0.01
C LEU A 163 6.23 -24.34 0.63
N ILE A 164 5.87 -23.30 1.37
CA ILE A 164 4.49 -23.08 1.85
C ILE A 164 3.91 -21.92 1.08
N GLN A 165 2.70 -22.12 0.55
CA GLN A 165 1.87 -21.05 0.02
C GLN A 165 0.94 -20.58 1.13
N ASN A 166 1.03 -19.30 1.51
CA ASN A 166 0.31 -18.74 2.65
C ASN A 166 -1.13 -18.30 2.30
N TYR A 167 -1.40 -18.02 1.02
CA TYR A 167 -2.74 -17.66 0.50
C TYR A 167 -2.82 -17.84 -1.02
#